data_3c208cd896feae824d97dee937ab0ec8
#
_entry.id   3c208cd896feae824d97dee937ab0ec8
#
_cell.length_a   1.000
_cell.length_b   1.000
_cell.length_c   1.000
_cell.angle_alpha   90.00
_cell.angle_beta   90.00
_cell.angle_gamma   90.00
#
_symmetry.space_group_name_H-M   'P 1'
#
loop_
_entity.id
_entity.type
_entity.pdbx_description
1 polymer ?
#
loop_
_entity_poly.entity_id
_entity_poly.type
_entity_poly.pdbx_seq_one_letter_code
_entity_poly.pdbx_strand_id
1 'polypeptide(L)'
;MRPHVVFGNRSEARAFALAQRLPADGIFPQGIDHVLFVLGLFFLAPKWRPLLSQTTAFTIAHTTTLGLSAYGIVSLPTRVVEPLIALSIAYVAVENIWRPRLNTARIVVVFAFGLLHGLGFASSLSEVPMPRDQFFTALLAFNLGVDFGQLAVIAAAFLVVGWFRHCDWYWKGIVVPVCSVIATIGGYWTITRLFA
;
A
#
# COMPACT_ATOMS: atom_id res chain seq x y z
N MET A 1 -28.77 9.72 18.27
CA MET A 1 -29.46 9.62 16.98
C MET A 1 -28.54 8.99 15.97
N ARG A 2 -28.85 7.79 15.47
CA ARG A 2 -28.08 7.18 14.37
C ARG A 2 -28.65 7.67 13.05
N PRO A 3 -27.86 8.16 12.09
CA PRO A 3 -28.37 8.57 10.79
C PRO A 3 -28.99 7.35 10.10
N HIS A 4 -30.27 7.42 9.74
CA HIS A 4 -30.92 6.43 8.90
C HIS A 4 -30.43 6.64 7.46
N VAL A 5 -29.52 5.77 7.00
CA VAL A 5 -29.12 5.73 5.59
C VAL A 5 -30.28 5.03 4.84
N VAL A 6 -30.99 5.79 4.01
CA VAL A 6 -32.06 5.28 3.15
C VAL A 6 -31.40 4.74 1.87
N PHE A 7 -31.42 3.41 1.70
CA PHE A 7 -30.89 2.76 0.49
C PHE A 7 -32.00 2.68 -0.57
N GLY A 8 -31.68 3.13 -1.78
CA GLY A 8 -32.59 3.09 -2.92
C GLY A 8 -32.85 1.67 -3.49
N ASN A 9 -31.97 0.71 -3.15
CA ASN A 9 -32.09 -0.66 -3.62
C ASN A 9 -31.60 -1.66 -2.55
N ARG A 10 -32.22 -2.87 -2.53
CA ARG A 10 -31.83 -3.97 -1.62
C ARG A 10 -30.38 -4.45 -1.83
N SER A 11 -29.82 -4.28 -3.03
CA SER A 11 -28.43 -4.59 -3.32
C SER A 11 -27.47 -3.62 -2.61
N GLU A 12 -27.77 -2.33 -2.55
CA GLU A 12 -26.97 -1.30 -1.84
C GLU A 12 -26.98 -1.54 -0.33
N ALA A 13 -28.17 -1.86 0.23
CA ALA A 13 -28.29 -2.21 1.64
C ALA A 13 -27.50 -3.47 2.00
N ARG A 14 -27.46 -4.48 1.11
CA ARG A 14 -26.67 -5.71 1.30
C ARG A 14 -25.17 -5.44 1.15
N ALA A 15 -24.75 -4.67 0.18
CA ALA A 15 -23.34 -4.28 -0.01
C ALA A 15 -22.82 -3.47 1.18
N PHE A 16 -23.62 -2.54 1.70
CA PHE A 16 -23.29 -1.76 2.89
C PHE A 16 -23.23 -2.63 4.16
N ALA A 17 -24.18 -3.55 4.34
CA ALA A 17 -24.19 -4.50 5.46
C ALA A 17 -23.01 -5.49 5.38
N LEU A 18 -22.60 -5.87 4.16
CA LEU A 18 -21.44 -6.73 3.92
C LEU A 18 -20.14 -5.97 4.21
N ALA A 19 -20.02 -4.73 3.75
CA ALA A 19 -18.89 -3.86 4.06
C ALA A 19 -18.70 -3.63 5.57
N GLN A 20 -19.80 -3.58 6.34
CA GLN A 20 -19.76 -3.52 7.81
C GLN A 20 -19.39 -4.85 8.48
N ARG A 21 -19.52 -5.96 7.77
CA ARG A 21 -19.17 -7.30 8.25
C ARG A 21 -17.79 -7.78 7.83
N LEU A 22 -17.08 -7.01 6.99
CA LEU A 22 -15.68 -7.29 6.72
C LEU A 22 -14.93 -7.20 8.05
N PRO A 23 -14.36 -8.29 8.55
CA PRO A 23 -13.64 -8.25 9.80
C PRO A 23 -12.51 -7.26 9.65
N ALA A 24 -12.42 -6.32 10.59
CA ALA A 24 -11.32 -5.35 10.65
C ALA A 24 -9.97 -6.07 10.57
N ASP A 25 -9.92 -7.30 11.02
CA ASP A 25 -8.77 -8.20 11.05
C ASP A 25 -8.22 -8.55 9.65
N GLY A 26 -9.04 -8.53 8.59
CA GLY A 26 -8.61 -8.81 7.21
C GLY A 26 -8.12 -7.58 6.43
N ILE A 27 -8.55 -6.37 6.82
CA ILE A 27 -8.17 -5.12 6.13
C ILE A 27 -6.93 -4.49 6.77
N PHE A 28 -6.76 -4.64 8.09
CA PHE A 28 -5.69 -4.01 8.85
C PHE A 28 -4.26 -4.41 8.41
N PRO A 29 -3.90 -5.69 8.21
CA PRO A 29 -2.53 -6.03 7.83
C PRO A 29 -2.13 -5.41 6.50
N GLN A 30 -2.98 -5.49 5.49
CA GLN A 30 -2.68 -5.03 4.13
C GLN A 30 -2.66 -3.49 4.01
N GLY A 31 -3.47 -2.79 4.80
CA GLY A 31 -3.44 -1.33 4.88
C GLY A 31 -2.14 -0.81 5.51
N ILE A 32 -1.63 -1.49 6.55
CA ILE A 32 -0.38 -1.12 7.23
C ILE A 32 0.83 -1.37 6.31
N ASP A 33 0.84 -2.43 5.51
CA ASP A 33 1.88 -2.70 4.51
C ASP A 33 2.06 -1.50 3.58
N HIS A 34 0.96 -0.94 3.06
CA HIS A 34 1.00 0.25 2.20
C HIS A 34 1.50 1.48 2.93
N VAL A 35 1.06 1.71 4.16
CA VAL A 35 1.52 2.85 4.97
C VAL A 35 3.03 2.78 5.19
N LEU A 36 3.57 1.62 5.60
CA LEU A 36 4.99 1.44 5.84
C LEU A 36 5.81 1.55 4.54
N PHE A 37 5.29 1.01 3.44
CA PHE A 37 5.93 1.13 2.13
C PHE A 37 6.02 2.59 1.69
N VAL A 38 4.92 3.36 1.76
CA VAL A 38 4.87 4.78 1.39
C VAL A 38 5.76 5.64 2.29
N LEU A 39 5.82 5.34 3.59
CA LEU A 39 6.78 5.98 4.50
C LEU A 39 8.22 5.68 4.09
N GLY A 40 8.53 4.45 3.68
CA GLY A 40 9.82 4.11 3.10
C GLY A 40 10.15 4.93 1.85
N LEU A 41 9.20 5.15 0.95
CA LEU A 41 9.40 6.03 -0.21
C LEU A 41 9.65 7.48 0.19
N PHE A 42 8.92 7.97 1.20
CA PHE A 42 9.05 9.34 1.72
C PHE A 42 10.43 9.61 2.31
N PHE A 43 10.93 8.70 3.17
CA PHE A 43 12.19 8.92 3.88
C PHE A 43 13.42 8.93 2.97
N LEU A 44 13.35 8.33 1.79
CA LEU A 44 14.46 8.42 0.83
C LEU A 44 14.65 9.84 0.29
N ALA A 45 13.56 10.49 -0.07
CA ALA A 45 13.61 11.82 -0.66
C ALA A 45 12.33 12.59 -0.36
N PRO A 46 12.32 13.39 0.71
CA PRO A 46 11.17 14.20 1.07
C PRO A 46 11.04 15.41 0.12
N LYS A 47 10.87 15.12 -1.18
CA LYS A 47 10.67 16.11 -2.26
C LYS A 47 9.47 15.67 -3.10
N TRP A 48 8.57 16.59 -3.44
CA TRP A 48 7.33 16.30 -4.12
C TRP A 48 7.50 15.57 -5.46
N ARG A 49 8.38 16.05 -6.34
CA ARG A 49 8.55 15.46 -7.67
C ARG A 49 8.98 13.98 -7.63
N PRO A 50 10.05 13.60 -6.89
CA PRO A 50 10.42 12.19 -6.76
C PRO A 50 9.33 11.33 -6.08
N LEU A 51 8.65 11.87 -5.08
CA LEU A 51 7.57 11.13 -4.42
C LEU A 51 6.41 10.88 -5.37
N LEU A 52 5.93 11.91 -6.07
CA LEU A 52 4.85 11.75 -7.04
C LEU A 52 5.23 10.77 -8.14
N SER A 53 6.45 10.80 -8.69
CA SER A 53 6.85 9.84 -9.72
C SER A 53 6.87 8.39 -9.20
N GLN A 54 7.32 8.16 -7.97
CA GLN A 54 7.34 6.83 -7.36
C GLN A 54 5.93 6.34 -7.02
N THR A 55 5.10 7.19 -6.39
CA THR A 55 3.72 6.82 -6.05
C THR A 55 2.89 6.58 -7.31
N THR A 56 3.02 7.42 -8.34
CA THR A 56 2.33 7.20 -9.62
C THR A 56 2.77 5.89 -10.29
N ALA A 57 4.07 5.59 -10.32
CA ALA A 57 4.58 4.33 -10.85
C ALA A 57 4.03 3.13 -10.07
N PHE A 58 3.98 3.23 -8.75
CA PHE A 58 3.38 2.22 -7.87
C PHE A 58 1.89 2.05 -8.16
N THR A 59 1.10 3.13 -8.20
CA THR A 59 -0.35 3.08 -8.43
C THR A 59 -0.68 2.48 -9.81
N ILE A 60 0.03 2.86 -10.86
CA ILE A 60 -0.18 2.28 -12.20
C ILE A 60 0.05 0.77 -12.17
N ALA A 61 1.16 0.33 -11.57
CA ALA A 61 1.49 -1.08 -11.46
C ALA A 61 0.46 -1.83 -10.61
N HIS A 62 0.12 -1.30 -9.45
CA HIS A 62 -0.86 -1.85 -8.52
C HIS A 62 -2.24 -2.03 -9.17
N THR A 63 -2.76 -0.96 -9.78
CA THR A 63 -4.06 -0.99 -10.47
C THR A 63 -4.07 -1.99 -11.61
N THR A 64 -2.97 -2.08 -12.36
CA THR A 64 -2.85 -3.03 -13.47
C THR A 64 -2.96 -4.48 -13.00
N THR A 65 -2.18 -4.88 -11.99
CA THR A 65 -2.22 -6.27 -11.49
C THR A 65 -3.47 -6.57 -10.69
N LEU A 66 -3.98 -5.61 -9.93
CA LEU A 66 -5.26 -5.76 -9.25
C LEU A 66 -6.39 -6.00 -10.27
N GLY A 67 -6.44 -5.22 -11.35
CA GLY A 67 -7.40 -5.42 -12.44
C GLY A 67 -7.23 -6.78 -13.12
N LEU A 68 -6.02 -7.14 -13.55
CA LEU A 68 -5.74 -8.42 -14.20
C LEU A 68 -6.11 -9.61 -13.33
N SER A 69 -5.79 -9.53 -12.04
CA SER A 69 -6.09 -10.60 -11.07
C SER A 69 -7.59 -10.71 -10.81
N ALA A 70 -8.27 -9.59 -10.72
CA ALA A 70 -9.70 -9.53 -10.51
C ALA A 70 -10.51 -10.09 -11.70
N TYR A 71 -9.96 -10.00 -12.92
CA TYR A 71 -10.50 -10.70 -14.11
C TYR A 71 -10.06 -12.15 -14.22
N GLY A 72 -9.28 -12.67 -13.27
CA GLY A 72 -8.79 -14.05 -13.29
C GLY A 72 -7.70 -14.33 -14.33
N ILE A 73 -7.09 -13.28 -14.92
CA ILE A 73 -6.03 -13.41 -15.94
C ILE A 73 -4.70 -13.78 -15.28
N VAL A 74 -4.43 -13.20 -14.11
CA VAL A 74 -3.21 -13.47 -13.33
C VAL A 74 -3.61 -13.80 -11.89
N SER A 75 -3.11 -14.90 -11.38
CA SER A 75 -3.27 -15.27 -9.96
C SER A 75 -1.97 -15.85 -9.43
N LEU A 76 -1.59 -15.44 -8.24
CA LEU A 76 -0.49 -16.05 -7.50
C LEU A 76 -1.00 -16.47 -6.12
N PRO A 77 -0.48 -17.59 -5.58
CA PRO A 77 -0.84 -18.03 -4.24
C PRO A 77 -0.48 -16.96 -3.20
N THR A 78 -1.40 -16.66 -2.29
CA THR A 78 -1.25 -15.69 -1.20
C THR A 78 0.01 -15.96 -0.38
N ARG A 79 0.33 -17.23 -0.14
CA ARG A 79 1.57 -17.68 0.54
C ARG A 79 2.86 -17.21 -0.12
N VAL A 80 2.85 -16.87 -1.41
CA VAL A 80 4.02 -16.33 -2.13
C VAL A 80 3.98 -14.80 -2.12
N VAL A 81 2.80 -14.23 -2.34
CA VAL A 81 2.64 -12.79 -2.50
C VAL A 81 2.86 -12.04 -1.19
N GLU A 82 2.28 -12.49 -0.09
CA GLU A 82 2.36 -11.80 1.20
C GLU A 82 3.79 -11.67 1.76
N PRO A 83 4.63 -12.74 1.75
CA PRO A 83 6.03 -12.59 2.15
C PRO A 83 6.81 -11.63 1.26
N LEU A 84 6.53 -11.61 -0.06
CA LEU A 84 7.19 -10.72 -1.02
C LEU A 84 6.78 -9.25 -0.81
N ILE A 85 5.52 -8.99 -0.44
CA ILE A 85 5.06 -7.65 -0.04
C ILE A 85 5.84 -7.20 1.20
N ALA A 86 5.90 -8.02 2.23
CA ALA A 86 6.65 -7.68 3.45
C ALA A 86 8.14 -7.47 3.18
N LEU A 87 8.74 -8.30 2.32
CA LEU A 87 10.13 -8.17 1.90
C LEU A 87 10.37 -6.85 1.14
N SER A 88 9.41 -6.40 0.31
CA SER A 88 9.52 -5.13 -0.40
C SER A 88 9.59 -3.93 0.55
N ILE A 89 8.85 -3.97 1.66
CA ILE A 89 8.89 -2.94 2.71
C ILE A 89 10.27 -2.92 3.37
N ALA A 90 10.77 -4.09 3.77
CA ALA A 90 12.10 -4.22 4.36
C ALA A 90 13.19 -3.73 3.39
N TYR A 91 13.10 -4.13 2.11
CA TYR A 91 14.05 -3.72 1.07
C TYR A 91 14.12 -2.20 0.92
N VAL A 92 12.98 -1.53 0.76
CA VAL A 92 12.94 -0.06 0.61
C VAL A 92 13.54 0.63 1.82
N ALA A 93 13.26 0.15 3.02
CA ALA A 93 13.79 0.73 4.25
C ALA A 93 15.31 0.54 4.38
N VAL A 94 15.81 -0.66 4.07
CA VAL A 94 17.26 -0.95 4.08
C VAL A 94 17.99 -0.15 3.01
N GLU A 95 17.43 -0.03 1.80
CA GLU A 95 18.01 0.77 0.72
C GLU A 95 18.15 2.25 1.12
N ASN A 96 17.19 2.81 1.87
CA ASN A 96 17.27 4.18 2.39
C ASN A 96 18.45 4.38 3.34
N ILE A 97 18.83 3.35 4.11
CA ILE A 97 19.96 3.42 5.04
C ILE A 97 21.28 3.31 4.28
N TRP A 98 21.38 2.40 3.30
CA TRP A 98 22.66 2.09 2.66
C TRP A 98 22.96 2.93 1.41
N ARG A 99 21.95 3.26 0.62
CA ARG A 99 22.10 3.98 -0.66
C ARG A 99 21.03 5.04 -0.84
N PRO A 100 21.10 6.16 -0.10
CA PRO A 100 20.08 7.21 -0.16
C PRO A 100 20.18 8.01 -1.48
N ARG A 101 20.10 7.35 -2.63
CA ARG A 101 20.17 7.98 -3.94
C ARG A 101 18.95 7.63 -4.79
N LEU A 102 18.29 8.65 -5.30
CA LEU A 102 17.26 8.50 -6.32
C LEU A 102 17.93 8.24 -7.67
N ASN A 103 17.59 7.11 -8.28
CA ASN A 103 17.97 6.79 -9.64
C ASN A 103 16.77 6.17 -10.40
N THR A 104 16.87 6.05 -11.71
CA THR A 104 15.82 5.47 -12.55
C THR A 104 15.52 4.02 -12.17
N ALA A 105 16.53 3.25 -11.75
CA ALA A 105 16.37 1.86 -11.34
C ALA A 105 15.39 1.73 -10.16
N ARG A 106 15.36 2.71 -9.25
CA ARG A 106 14.42 2.72 -8.13
C ARG A 106 12.95 2.84 -8.59
N ILE A 107 12.67 3.64 -9.61
CA ILE A 107 11.31 3.74 -10.15
C ILE A 107 10.86 2.37 -10.68
N VAL A 108 11.76 1.65 -11.36
CA VAL A 108 11.51 0.29 -11.84
C VAL A 108 11.25 -0.68 -10.68
N VAL A 109 12.04 -0.60 -9.63
CA VAL A 109 11.86 -1.43 -8.42
C VAL A 109 10.52 -1.12 -7.74
N VAL A 110 10.19 0.16 -7.57
CA VAL A 110 8.90 0.60 -7.00
C VAL A 110 7.72 0.14 -7.86
N PHE A 111 7.86 0.21 -9.20
CA PHE A 111 6.87 -0.33 -10.12
C PHE A 111 6.69 -1.84 -9.92
N ALA A 112 7.78 -2.61 -9.86
CA ALA A 112 7.73 -4.06 -9.61
C ALA A 112 7.04 -4.38 -8.27
N PHE A 113 7.32 -3.61 -7.23
CA PHE A 113 6.64 -3.76 -5.94
C PHE A 113 5.16 -3.39 -6.01
N GLY A 114 4.78 -2.38 -6.81
CA GLY A 114 3.38 -2.07 -7.09
C GLY A 114 2.63 -3.26 -7.71
N LEU A 115 3.26 -3.97 -8.66
CA LEU A 115 2.69 -5.19 -9.24
C LEU A 115 2.41 -6.26 -8.18
N LEU A 116 3.34 -6.48 -7.25
CA LEU A 116 3.19 -7.44 -6.15
C LEU A 116 2.06 -7.05 -5.20
N HIS A 117 1.99 -5.78 -4.81
CA HIS A 117 0.94 -5.28 -3.91
C HIS A 117 -0.46 -5.40 -4.53
N GLY A 118 -0.59 -5.17 -5.84
CA GLY A 118 -1.87 -5.34 -6.55
C GLY A 118 -2.35 -6.79 -6.56
N LEU A 119 -1.44 -7.76 -6.66
CA LEU A 119 -1.77 -9.19 -6.54
C LEU A 119 -2.24 -9.57 -5.13
N GLY A 120 -1.63 -8.97 -4.09
CA GLY A 120 -2.01 -9.22 -2.70
C GLY A 120 -3.44 -8.79 -2.39
N PHE A 121 -3.85 -7.61 -2.87
CA PHE A 121 -5.23 -7.13 -2.66
C PHE A 121 -6.28 -7.86 -3.48
N ALA A 122 -5.90 -8.44 -4.60
CA ALA A 122 -6.85 -9.15 -5.45
C ALA A 122 -7.47 -10.37 -4.76
N SER A 123 -6.72 -11.07 -3.91
CA SER A 123 -7.25 -12.19 -3.12
C SER A 123 -8.37 -11.73 -2.18
N SER A 124 -8.16 -10.63 -1.45
CA SER A 124 -9.17 -10.06 -0.55
C SER A 124 -10.39 -9.53 -1.30
N LEU A 125 -10.19 -8.95 -2.49
CA LEU A 125 -11.29 -8.43 -3.29
C LEU A 125 -12.13 -9.56 -3.92
N SER A 126 -11.52 -10.70 -4.26
CA SER A 126 -12.21 -11.86 -4.82
C SER A 126 -13.15 -12.57 -3.82
N GLU A 127 -12.94 -12.39 -2.52
CA GLU A 127 -13.80 -12.92 -1.46
C GLU A 127 -15.10 -12.12 -1.29
N VAL A 128 -15.17 -10.91 -1.86
CA VAL A 128 -16.37 -10.08 -1.79
C VAL A 128 -17.28 -10.42 -2.98
N PRO A 129 -18.46 -11.04 -2.76
CA PRO A 129 -19.38 -11.34 -3.83
C PRO A 129 -19.97 -10.05 -4.40
N MET A 130 -19.42 -9.58 -5.53
CA MET A 130 -19.88 -8.40 -6.23
C MET A 130 -20.49 -8.77 -7.60
N PRO A 131 -21.60 -8.12 -7.99
CA PRO A 131 -22.12 -8.22 -9.34
C PRO A 131 -21.09 -7.73 -10.37
N ARG A 132 -20.98 -8.40 -11.52
CA ARG A 132 -19.97 -8.07 -12.55
C ARG A 132 -20.09 -6.66 -13.10
N ASP A 133 -21.29 -6.11 -13.16
CA ASP A 133 -21.60 -4.75 -13.61
C ASP A 133 -21.08 -3.66 -12.65
N GLN A 134 -20.98 -3.97 -11.35
CA GLN A 134 -20.47 -3.02 -10.33
C GLN A 134 -18.97 -3.17 -10.06
N PHE A 135 -18.38 -4.26 -10.55
CA PHE A 135 -16.99 -4.61 -10.28
C PHE A 135 -15.99 -3.53 -10.71
N PHE A 136 -16.16 -2.97 -11.92
CA PHE A 136 -15.28 -1.91 -12.42
C PHE A 136 -15.35 -0.63 -11.56
N THR A 137 -16.56 -0.23 -11.15
CA THR A 137 -16.76 0.92 -10.28
C THR A 137 -16.14 0.70 -8.89
N ALA A 138 -16.29 -0.50 -8.33
CA ALA A 138 -15.68 -0.86 -7.06
C ALA A 138 -14.15 -0.86 -7.14
N LEU A 139 -13.58 -1.37 -8.22
CA LEU A 139 -12.14 -1.36 -8.48
C LEU A 139 -11.59 0.07 -8.56
N LEU A 140 -12.27 0.96 -9.30
CA LEU A 140 -11.87 2.37 -9.38
C LEU A 140 -11.97 3.07 -8.02
N ALA A 141 -13.08 2.88 -7.31
CA ALA A 141 -13.28 3.47 -5.99
C ALA A 141 -12.22 3.00 -4.98
N PHE A 142 -11.87 1.70 -5.02
CA PHE A 142 -10.82 1.14 -4.19
C PHE A 142 -9.46 1.77 -4.48
N ASN A 143 -9.06 1.85 -5.78
CA ASN A 143 -7.79 2.46 -6.16
C ASN A 143 -7.71 3.94 -5.78
N LEU A 144 -8.79 4.70 -5.98
CA LEU A 144 -8.86 6.09 -5.52
C LEU A 144 -8.69 6.18 -4.00
N GLY A 145 -9.30 5.26 -3.25
CA GLY A 145 -9.13 5.18 -1.79
C GLY A 145 -7.67 4.94 -1.39
N VAL A 146 -6.98 4.03 -2.08
CA VAL A 146 -5.54 3.76 -1.88
C VAL A 146 -4.71 5.01 -2.17
N ASP A 147 -4.97 5.71 -3.28
CA ASP A 147 -4.24 6.92 -3.67
C ASP A 147 -4.44 8.04 -2.64
N PHE A 148 -5.68 8.29 -2.20
CA PHE A 148 -5.96 9.25 -1.13
C PHE A 148 -5.27 8.86 0.18
N GLY A 149 -5.25 7.58 0.54
CA GLY A 149 -4.53 7.06 1.70
C GLY A 149 -3.03 7.35 1.62
N GLN A 150 -2.41 7.07 0.48
CA GLN A 150 -0.99 7.36 0.23
C GLN A 150 -0.68 8.86 0.36
N LEU A 151 -1.49 9.71 -0.26
CA LEU A 151 -1.33 11.16 -0.18
C LEU A 151 -1.49 11.67 1.25
N ALA A 152 -2.45 11.13 2.01
CA ALA A 152 -2.65 11.47 3.42
C ALA A 152 -1.43 11.08 4.28
N VAL A 153 -0.86 9.89 4.07
CA VAL A 153 0.37 9.44 4.76
C VAL A 153 1.54 10.34 4.42
N ILE A 154 1.74 10.69 3.14
CA ILE A 154 2.80 11.61 2.70
C ILE A 154 2.61 12.99 3.32
N ALA A 155 1.38 13.53 3.32
CA ALA A 155 1.08 14.83 3.91
C ALA A 155 1.34 14.82 5.42
N ALA A 156 0.91 13.79 6.14
CA ALA A 156 1.19 13.62 7.56
C ALA A 156 2.71 13.54 7.83
N ALA A 157 3.45 12.77 7.03
CA ALA A 157 4.90 12.68 7.16
C ALA A 157 5.58 14.04 6.90
N PHE A 158 5.12 14.83 5.93
CA PHE A 158 5.61 16.20 5.72
C PHE A 158 5.29 17.13 6.89
N LEU A 159 4.10 17.02 7.48
CA LEU A 159 3.73 17.84 8.64
C LEU A 159 4.59 17.54 9.87
N VAL A 160 4.88 16.25 10.12
CA VAL A 160 5.63 15.81 11.32
C VAL A 160 7.13 16.01 11.14
N VAL A 161 7.68 15.66 9.98
CA VAL A 161 9.13 15.52 9.80
C VAL A 161 9.70 16.48 8.77
N GLY A 162 8.86 17.07 7.92
CA GLY A 162 9.28 17.92 6.82
C GLY A 162 10.06 19.17 7.24
N TRP A 163 9.85 19.66 8.46
CA TRP A 163 10.59 20.79 9.04
C TRP A 163 12.07 20.49 9.25
N PHE A 164 12.39 19.24 9.58
CA PHE A 164 13.76 18.79 9.92
C PHE A 164 14.57 18.35 8.71
N ARG A 165 13.97 18.28 7.52
CA ARG A 165 14.63 17.76 6.29
C ARG A 165 15.88 18.53 5.85
N HIS A 166 16.05 19.76 6.33
CA HIS A 166 17.21 20.62 6.02
C HIS A 166 18.27 20.58 7.12
N CYS A 167 18.05 19.85 8.21
CA CYS A 167 19.02 19.72 9.30
C CYS A 167 20.05 18.64 8.95
N ASP A 168 21.35 18.90 9.25
CA ASP A 168 22.44 17.95 8.97
C ASP A 168 22.28 16.61 9.68
N TRP A 169 21.62 16.61 10.84
CA TRP A 169 21.33 15.40 11.62
C TRP A 169 20.11 14.62 11.13
N TYR A 170 19.30 15.17 10.19
CA TYR A 170 18.03 14.55 9.73
C TYR A 170 18.19 13.09 9.32
N TRP A 171 19.22 12.80 8.52
CA TRP A 171 19.44 11.44 8.04
C TRP A 171 19.79 10.48 9.18
N LYS A 172 20.75 10.84 10.06
CA LYS A 172 21.16 9.99 11.19
C LYS A 172 20.14 9.93 12.33
N GLY A 173 19.43 11.03 12.57
CA GLY A 173 18.52 11.17 13.71
C GLY A 173 17.08 10.75 13.42
N ILE A 174 16.66 10.77 12.17
CA ILE A 174 15.28 10.44 11.80
C ILE A 174 15.24 9.29 10.78
N VAL A 175 15.89 9.44 9.62
CA VAL A 175 15.78 8.46 8.53
C VAL A 175 16.30 7.09 8.97
N VAL A 176 17.50 7.02 9.51
CA VAL A 176 18.11 5.75 9.92
C VAL A 176 17.28 5.04 11.02
N PRO A 177 16.90 5.67 12.15
CA PRO A 177 16.10 5.00 13.16
C PRO A 177 14.73 4.54 12.63
N VAL A 178 14.00 5.41 11.92
CA VAL A 178 12.67 5.06 11.40
C VAL A 178 12.76 3.95 10.36
N CYS A 179 13.70 4.03 9.41
CA CYS A 179 13.90 2.97 8.43
C CYS A 179 14.38 1.67 9.08
N SER A 180 15.15 1.70 10.16
CA SER A 180 15.52 0.49 10.91
C SER A 180 14.30 -0.18 11.53
N VAL A 181 13.37 0.59 12.10
CA VAL A 181 12.10 0.05 12.63
C VAL A 181 11.27 -0.55 11.49
N ILE A 182 11.10 0.16 10.36
CA ILE A 182 10.35 -0.33 9.20
C ILE A 182 10.98 -1.62 8.65
N ALA A 183 12.30 -1.68 8.53
CA ALA A 183 13.03 -2.85 8.06
C ALA A 183 12.85 -4.05 9.00
N THR A 184 12.86 -3.81 10.31
CA THR A 184 12.64 -4.86 11.32
C THR A 184 11.21 -5.42 11.23
N ILE A 185 10.22 -4.54 11.13
CA ILE A 185 8.80 -4.96 10.97
C ILE A 185 8.63 -5.74 9.67
N GLY A 186 9.10 -5.21 8.55
CA GLY A 186 9.01 -5.89 7.25
C GLY A 186 9.74 -7.23 7.23
N GLY A 187 10.93 -7.31 7.84
CA GLY A 187 11.68 -8.56 7.99
C GLY A 187 10.95 -9.59 8.86
N TYR A 188 10.40 -9.15 9.99
CA TYR A 188 9.60 -10.00 10.86
C TYR A 188 8.36 -10.55 10.13
N TRP A 189 7.60 -9.72 9.42
CA TRP A 189 6.45 -10.14 8.64
C TRP A 189 6.84 -11.06 7.47
N THR A 190 7.98 -10.82 6.83
CA THR A 190 8.48 -11.73 5.79
C THR A 190 8.66 -13.14 6.34
N ILE A 191 9.29 -13.27 7.50
CA ILE A 191 9.52 -14.56 8.14
C ILE A 191 8.19 -15.19 8.56
N THR A 192 7.36 -14.47 9.29
CA THR A 192 6.09 -15.02 9.81
C THR A 192 5.14 -15.45 8.69
N ARG A 193 5.02 -14.67 7.60
CA ARG A 193 4.17 -15.01 6.44
C ARG A 193 4.76 -16.13 5.56
N LEU A 194 6.07 -16.38 5.64
CA LEU A 194 6.71 -17.47 4.90
C LEU A 194 6.41 -18.83 5.54
N PHE A 195 6.21 -18.87 6.86
CA PHE A 195 5.96 -20.08 7.63
C PHE A 195 4.49 -20.25 8.06
N ALA A 196 3.59 -19.31 7.70
CA ALA A 196 2.15 -19.43 7.90
C ALA A 196 1.51 -20.19 6.74
#